data_fc8186b92ec564bd0b920e82b2db1fd8
#
_entry.id   fc8186b92ec564bd0b920e82b2db1fd8
#
_cell.length_a   1.000
_cell.length_b   1.000
_cell.length_c   1.000
_cell.angle_alpha   90.00
_cell.angle_beta   90.00
_cell.angle_gamma   90.00
#
_symmetry.space_group_name_H-M   'P 1'
#
loop_
_entity.id
_entity.type
_entity.pdbx_description
1 polymer ?
#
loop_
_entity_poly.entity_id
_entity_poly.type
_entity_poly.pdbx_seq_one_letter_code
_entity_poly.pdbx_strand_id
1 'polypeptide(L)'
;MPTRRSWVQVPLPAPLGRKMSDLADKKCIPCEGGIPSFDLSEIHKYLKKVDGWNVKSDDDKTFYLIKEFKFENFLKSQDFINKVGGISEAEGHHPDISFGWGYAKIKIFTHAINGLHESDFVLAAKIDKII
;
A
#
# COMPACT_ATOMS: atom_id res chain seq x y z
N MET A 1 22.75 -1.30 16.63
CA MET A 1 22.48 -1.26 16.22
C MET A 1 22.53 -1.56 15.68
N PRO A 2 22.86 -1.92 15.91
CA PRO A 2 22.85 -2.16 15.27
C PRO A 2 22.53 -2.49 14.58
N THR A 3 22.55 -2.61 14.55
CA THR A 3 22.19 -2.64 13.96
C THR A 3 21.58 -2.61 13.28
N ARG A 4 21.50 -2.40 13.01
CA ARG A 4 20.84 -2.23 12.33
C ARG A 4 21.00 -2.17 11.27
N ARG A 5 21.67 -1.92 10.92
CA ARG A 5 21.78 -1.72 10.00
C ARG A 5 22.33 -2.35 9.15
N SER A 6 22.81 -2.74 9.20
CA SER A 6 23.42 -3.41 8.46
C SER A 6 22.67 -4.20 7.69
N TRP A 7 21.90 -4.47 8.01
CA TRP A 7 21.14 -5.21 7.31
C TRP A 7 20.80 -4.67 6.11
N VAL A 8 21.05 -4.14 6.05
CA VAL A 8 20.67 -3.72 5.19
C VAL A 8 21.13 -3.65 4.08
N GLN A 9 21.71 -3.65 3.94
CA GLN A 9 22.09 -3.47 3.06
C GLN A 9 22.39 -4.22 2.16
N VAL A 10 22.37 -4.66 2.03
CA VAL A 10 22.61 -5.41 1.22
C VAL A 10 22.13 -5.36 0.09
N PRO A 11 22.20 -5.18 -0.53
CA PRO A 11 21.74 -5.02 -1.50
C PRO A 11 21.62 -5.76 -2.50
N LEU A 12 21.30 -5.94 -2.98
CA LEU A 12 21.11 -6.57 -3.78
C LEU A 12 20.81 -6.39 -4.91
N PRO A 13 20.84 -6.43 -5.39
CA PRO A 13 20.81 -6.19 -6.54
C PRO A 13 19.95 -6.71 -7.29
N ALA A 14 19.60 -7.13 -7.34
CA ALA A 14 18.84 -7.57 -7.99
C ALA A 14 18.21 -7.11 -8.88
N PRO A 15 18.19 -6.93 -9.43
CA PRO A 15 17.67 -6.29 -10.34
C PRO A 15 16.62 -6.85 -10.98
N LEU A 16 16.48 -7.61 -11.24
CA LEU A 16 15.53 -8.05 -11.87
C LEU A 16 14.43 -8.16 -11.20
N GLY A 17 13.47 -8.29 -11.52
CA GLY A 17 12.32 -8.51 -10.84
C GLY A 17 11.87 -7.43 -10.06
N ARG A 18 12.45 -6.35 -10.12
CA ARG A 18 12.11 -5.42 -9.34
C ARG A 18 10.98 -4.70 -9.74
N LYS A 19 9.95 -5.12 -10.39
CA LYS A 19 8.78 -4.43 -10.74
C LYS A 19 8.00 -3.96 -9.58
N MET A 20 7.93 -4.71 -8.52
CA MET A 20 7.24 -4.25 -7.32
C MET A 20 7.96 -3.09 -6.69
N SER A 21 9.27 -3.13 -6.70
CA SER A 21 10.05 -2.02 -6.16
C SER A 21 9.84 -0.76 -6.94
N ASP A 22 9.62 -0.88 -8.25
CA ASP A 22 9.41 0.29 -9.07
C ASP A 22 8.17 1.05 -8.64
N LEU A 23 7.12 0.38 -8.26
CA LEU A 23 5.93 1.06 -7.78
C LEU A 23 6.22 1.84 -6.51
N ALA A 24 6.94 1.25 -5.59
CA ALA A 24 7.24 1.91 -4.32
C ALA A 24 8.06 3.17 -4.51
N ASP A 25 8.81 3.26 -5.60
CA ASP A 25 9.63 4.44 -5.87
C ASP A 25 8.87 5.56 -6.53
N LYS A 26 7.65 5.33 -6.98
CA LYS A 26 6.84 6.37 -7.59
C LYS A 26 6.16 7.21 -6.54
N LYS A 27 5.71 8.38 -6.94
CA LYS A 27 4.92 9.23 -6.08
C LYS A 27 3.46 9.06 -6.40
N CYS A 28 2.62 9.20 -5.39
CA CYS A 28 1.19 9.21 -5.61
C CYS A 28 0.82 10.51 -6.31
N ILE A 29 0.05 10.41 -7.36
CA ILE A 29 -0.38 11.58 -8.10
C ILE A 29 -1.77 11.94 -7.61
N PRO A 30 -2.02 13.19 -7.25
CA PRO A 30 -3.35 13.58 -6.80
C PRO A 30 -4.38 13.27 -7.87
N CYS A 31 -5.43 12.58 -7.48
CA CYS A 31 -6.50 12.28 -8.39
C CYS A 31 -7.59 13.30 -8.22
N GLU A 32 -7.86 14.02 -9.31
CA GLU A 32 -8.99 14.93 -9.28
C GLU A 32 -10.05 14.25 -10.09
N GLY A 33 -11.25 14.33 -9.68
CA GLY A 33 -12.33 13.56 -10.23
C GLY A 33 -12.37 13.57 -11.73
N GLY A 34 -11.93 13.37 -12.59
CA GLY A 34 -11.98 13.31 -14.03
C GLY A 34 -11.19 12.14 -14.59
N ILE A 35 -10.45 11.47 -13.73
CA ILE A 35 -9.65 10.32 -14.15
C ILE A 35 -10.48 9.07 -13.95
N PRO A 36 -10.65 8.23 -14.97
CA PRO A 36 -11.46 7.03 -14.79
C PRO A 36 -10.74 6.03 -13.87
N SER A 37 -11.52 5.36 -13.03
CA SER A 37 -10.97 4.32 -12.21
C SER A 37 -10.59 3.11 -13.06
N PHE A 38 -9.66 2.31 -12.58
CA PHE A 38 -9.24 1.10 -13.28
C PHE A 38 -10.39 0.11 -13.37
N ASP A 39 -10.48 -0.60 -14.51
CA ASP A 39 -11.37 -1.74 -14.61
C ASP A 39 -10.66 -2.97 -14.03
N LEU A 40 -11.37 -4.09 -13.99
CA LEU A 40 -10.81 -5.30 -13.40
C LEU A 40 -9.55 -5.79 -14.08
N SER A 41 -9.46 -5.58 -15.38
CA SER A 41 -8.28 -5.99 -16.13
C SER A 41 -7.05 -5.23 -15.67
N GLU A 42 -7.17 -3.90 -15.52
CA GLU A 42 -6.08 -3.07 -15.04
C GLU A 42 -5.75 -3.38 -13.59
N ILE A 43 -6.78 -3.60 -12.78
CA ILE A 43 -6.59 -3.93 -11.38
C ILE A 43 -5.76 -5.21 -11.23
N HIS A 44 -6.11 -6.25 -11.98
CA HIS A 44 -5.38 -7.51 -11.90
C HIS A 44 -3.94 -7.36 -12.37
N LYS A 45 -3.73 -6.51 -13.36
CA LYS A 45 -2.39 -6.25 -13.85
C LYS A 45 -1.53 -5.61 -12.77
N TYR A 46 -2.06 -4.62 -12.08
CA TYR A 46 -1.31 -3.94 -11.03
C TYR A 46 -1.23 -4.77 -9.75
N LEU A 47 -2.23 -5.60 -9.50
CA LEU A 47 -2.24 -6.43 -8.31
C LEU A 47 -1.03 -7.36 -8.26
N LYS A 48 -0.54 -7.76 -9.41
CA LYS A 48 0.65 -8.59 -9.46
C LYS A 48 1.92 -7.86 -9.05
N LYS A 49 1.85 -6.56 -8.95
CA LYS A 49 3.01 -5.73 -8.59
C LYS A 49 3.09 -5.43 -7.10
N VAL A 50 2.11 -5.87 -6.34
CA VAL A 50 2.12 -5.72 -4.89
C VAL A 50 1.92 -7.09 -4.26
N ASP A 51 2.25 -7.21 -2.98
CA ASP A 51 2.28 -8.50 -2.33
C ASP A 51 1.22 -8.61 -1.25
N GLY A 52 0.35 -9.60 -1.37
CA GLY A 52 -0.59 -9.91 -0.31
C GLY A 52 -1.81 -9.02 -0.22
N TRP A 53 -2.02 -8.16 -1.19
CA TRP A 53 -3.19 -7.29 -1.22
C TRP A 53 -4.33 -7.97 -1.94
N ASN A 54 -5.54 -7.77 -1.46
CA ASN A 54 -6.75 -8.28 -2.07
C ASN A 54 -7.58 -7.14 -2.59
N VAL A 55 -8.34 -7.41 -3.64
CA VAL A 55 -9.29 -6.45 -4.20
C VAL A 55 -10.67 -6.87 -3.79
N LYS A 56 -11.44 -5.95 -3.25
CA LYS A 56 -12.83 -6.21 -2.86
C LYS A 56 -13.71 -5.07 -3.31
N SER A 57 -14.99 -5.29 -3.26
CA SER A 57 -15.98 -4.28 -3.63
C SER A 57 -17.23 -4.49 -2.79
N ASP A 58 -17.80 -3.39 -2.34
CA ASP A 58 -19.05 -3.45 -1.57
C ASP A 58 -20.27 -3.45 -2.46
N ASP A 59 -20.13 -2.99 -3.72
CA ASP A 59 -21.27 -2.81 -4.62
C ASP A 59 -21.00 -3.29 -6.03
N ASP A 60 -19.96 -4.11 -6.23
CA ASP A 60 -19.56 -4.64 -7.52
C ASP A 60 -19.08 -3.60 -8.51
N LYS A 61 -18.96 -2.35 -8.09
CA LYS A 61 -18.52 -1.27 -8.97
C LYS A 61 -17.37 -0.49 -8.38
N THR A 62 -17.35 -0.33 -7.07
CA THR A 62 -16.32 0.46 -6.41
C THR A 62 -15.33 -0.48 -5.76
N PHE A 63 -14.16 -0.57 -6.33
CA PHE A 63 -13.15 -1.51 -5.84
C PHE A 63 -12.17 -0.84 -4.90
N TYR A 64 -11.63 -1.61 -3.98
CA TYR A 64 -10.61 -1.13 -3.07
C TYR A 64 -9.61 -2.25 -2.79
N LEU A 65 -8.41 -1.83 -2.35
CA LEU A 65 -7.39 -2.77 -1.91
C LEU A 65 -7.50 -2.95 -0.41
N ILE A 66 -7.28 -4.15 0.07
CA ILE A 66 -7.28 -4.38 1.51
C ILE A 66 -6.22 -5.43 1.86
N LYS A 67 -5.54 -5.20 2.97
CA LYS A 67 -4.56 -6.13 3.48
C LYS A 67 -4.55 -6.09 4.99
N GLU A 68 -4.45 -7.25 5.61
CA GLU A 68 -4.34 -7.34 7.06
C GLU A 68 -2.94 -7.78 7.40
N PHE A 69 -2.33 -7.07 8.35
CA PHE A 69 -0.98 -7.34 8.83
C PHE A 69 -1.07 -7.86 10.26
N LYS A 70 -0.22 -8.81 10.61
CA LYS A 70 -0.20 -9.39 11.95
C LYS A 70 1.03 -8.95 12.71
N PHE A 71 0.86 -8.72 13.99
CA PHE A 71 1.94 -8.24 14.84
C PHE A 71 1.94 -8.99 16.17
N GLU A 72 3.03 -8.82 16.91
CA GLU A 72 3.22 -9.47 18.17
C GLU A 72 2.31 -8.97 19.29
N ASN A 73 1.97 -7.71 19.24
CA ASN A 73 1.19 -7.08 20.30
C ASN A 73 0.60 -5.76 19.81
N PHE A 74 -0.06 -5.04 20.71
CA PHE A 74 -0.71 -3.79 20.36
C PHE A 74 0.30 -2.70 19.96
N LEU A 75 1.38 -2.61 20.70
CA LEU A 75 2.37 -1.58 20.46
C LEU A 75 3.00 -1.70 19.08
N LYS A 76 3.26 -2.93 18.65
CA LYS A 76 3.82 -3.17 17.33
C LYS A 76 2.83 -2.79 16.23
N SER A 77 1.54 -3.08 16.45
CA SER A 77 0.50 -2.66 15.50
C SER A 77 0.45 -1.14 15.40
N GLN A 78 0.47 -0.47 16.55
CA GLN A 78 0.41 0.97 16.58
C GLN A 78 1.62 1.60 15.90
N ASP A 79 2.79 1.05 16.13
CA ASP A 79 4.02 1.54 15.53
C ASP A 79 3.94 1.47 14.01
N PHE A 80 3.44 0.36 13.49
CA PHE A 80 3.24 0.19 12.07
C PHE A 80 2.27 1.24 11.53
N ILE A 81 1.16 1.46 12.22
CA ILE A 81 0.16 2.42 11.79
C ILE A 81 0.72 3.84 11.78
N ASN A 82 1.57 4.18 12.73
CA ASN A 82 2.22 5.49 12.72
C ASN A 82 3.08 5.69 11.49
N LYS A 83 3.77 4.64 11.07
CA LYS A 83 4.60 4.72 9.86
C LYS A 83 3.74 4.84 8.61
N VAL A 84 2.63 4.10 8.56
CA VAL A 84 1.70 4.20 7.44
C VAL A 84 1.14 5.62 7.36
N GLY A 85 0.80 6.18 8.51
CA GLY A 85 0.30 7.55 8.55
C GLY A 85 1.29 8.55 8.00
N GLY A 86 2.57 8.39 8.35
CA GLY A 86 3.61 9.28 7.84
C GLY A 86 3.74 9.21 6.33
N ILE A 87 3.70 8.01 5.78
CA ILE A 87 3.76 7.82 4.33
C ILE A 87 2.55 8.43 3.67
N SER A 88 1.37 8.20 4.25
CA SER A 88 0.12 8.69 3.68
C SER A 88 0.10 10.21 3.62
N GLU A 89 0.58 10.86 4.66
CA GLU A 89 0.66 12.31 4.68
C GLU A 89 1.65 12.83 3.65
N ALA A 90 2.80 12.18 3.55
CA ALA A 90 3.82 12.59 2.60
C ALA A 90 3.34 12.47 1.16
N GLU A 91 2.54 11.45 0.89
CA GLU A 91 2.04 11.21 -0.47
C GLU A 91 0.71 11.90 -0.76
N GLY A 92 0.08 12.46 0.25
CA GLY A 92 -1.22 13.08 0.06
C GLY A 92 -2.31 12.09 -0.31
N HIS A 93 -2.18 10.85 0.11
CA HIS A 93 -3.13 9.79 -0.22
C HIS A 93 -3.42 9.00 1.04
N HIS A 94 -4.66 9.04 1.50
CA HIS A 94 -5.00 8.57 2.85
C HIS A 94 -5.86 7.32 2.83
N PRO A 95 -5.34 6.20 3.32
CA PRO A 95 -6.12 4.97 3.42
C PRO A 95 -7.02 4.98 4.63
N ASP A 96 -7.98 4.08 4.66
CA ASP A 96 -8.74 3.82 5.87
C ASP A 96 -7.98 2.78 6.66
N ILE A 97 -7.81 3.04 7.95
CA ILE A 97 -6.98 2.20 8.80
C ILE A 97 -7.77 1.74 10.00
N SER A 98 -7.68 0.46 10.33
CA SER A 98 -8.14 -0.03 11.62
C SER A 98 -7.07 -0.95 12.18
N PHE A 99 -6.89 -0.91 13.49
CA PHE A 99 -5.89 -1.75 14.11
C PHE A 99 -6.27 -2.05 15.55
N GLY A 100 -5.62 -3.04 16.11
CA GLY A 100 -5.84 -3.43 17.48
C GLY A 100 -4.69 -4.30 17.93
N TRP A 101 -4.93 -5.07 18.97
CA TRP A 101 -3.89 -5.93 19.50
C TRP A 101 -3.53 -6.98 18.47
N GLY A 102 -2.31 -6.89 17.98
CA GLY A 102 -1.77 -7.91 17.09
C GLY A 102 -2.18 -7.81 15.63
N TYR A 103 -2.88 -6.77 15.22
CA TYR A 103 -3.28 -6.66 13.81
C TYR A 103 -3.43 -5.21 13.36
N ALA A 104 -3.35 -5.03 12.05
CA ALA A 104 -3.68 -3.76 11.40
C ALA A 104 -4.28 -4.08 10.04
N LYS A 105 -5.35 -3.39 9.70
CA LYS A 105 -6.00 -3.53 8.39
C LYS A 105 -5.90 -2.21 7.66
N ILE A 106 -5.47 -2.26 6.42
CA ILE A 106 -5.32 -1.08 5.58
C ILE A 106 -6.23 -1.24 4.37
N LYS A 107 -7.10 -0.26 4.16
CA LYS A 107 -8.01 -0.24 3.02
C LYS A 107 -7.68 0.98 2.18
N ILE A 108 -7.37 0.77 0.91
CA ILE A 108 -6.93 1.84 0.02
C ILE A 108 -7.85 1.97 -1.16
N PHE A 109 -8.31 3.18 -1.42
CA PHE A 109 -8.99 3.51 -2.66
C PHE A 109 -8.94 5.02 -2.82
N THR A 110 -9.23 5.49 -4.03
CA THR A 110 -9.21 6.92 -4.31
C THR A 110 -10.64 7.45 -4.24
N HIS A 111 -10.91 8.28 -3.24
CA HIS A 111 -12.26 8.80 -3.00
C HIS A 111 -12.79 9.61 -4.18
N ALA A 112 -11.94 10.41 -4.79
CA ALA A 112 -12.37 11.30 -5.86
C ALA A 112 -12.94 10.57 -7.08
N ILE A 113 -12.55 9.33 -7.29
CA ILE A 113 -13.03 8.55 -8.44
C ILE A 113 -13.77 7.29 -8.02
N ASN A 114 -13.98 7.12 -6.70
CA ASN A 114 -14.67 5.96 -6.15
C ASN A 114 -14.13 4.64 -6.70
N GLY A 115 -12.83 4.47 -6.67
CA GLY A 115 -12.23 3.26 -7.20
C GLY A 115 -10.72 3.29 -7.10
N LEU A 116 -10.09 2.48 -7.92
CA LEU A 116 -8.64 2.31 -7.89
C LEU A 116 -7.97 2.96 -9.08
N HIS A 117 -6.76 3.41 -8.86
CA HIS A 117 -5.90 4.00 -9.85
C HIS A 117 -4.46 3.62 -9.49
N GLU A 118 -3.50 3.98 -10.31
CA GLU A 118 -2.12 3.62 -10.06
C GLU A 118 -1.64 4.08 -8.68
N SER A 119 -2.07 5.25 -8.23
CA SER A 119 -1.64 5.78 -6.93
C SER A 119 -1.98 4.87 -5.76
N ASP A 120 -3.08 4.14 -5.86
CA ASP A 120 -3.45 3.22 -4.79
C ASP A 120 -2.45 2.08 -4.68
N PHE A 121 -1.99 1.59 -5.81
CA PHE A 121 -0.99 0.52 -5.85
C PHE A 121 0.39 1.03 -5.45
N VAL A 122 0.69 2.28 -5.76
CA VAL A 122 1.92 2.91 -5.31
C VAL A 122 1.95 2.98 -3.78
N LEU A 123 0.85 3.41 -3.19
CA LEU A 123 0.75 3.47 -1.73
C LEU A 123 0.87 2.09 -1.11
N ALA A 124 0.20 1.09 -1.70
CA ALA A 124 0.29 -0.28 -1.21
C ALA A 124 1.72 -0.79 -1.23
N ALA A 125 2.45 -0.52 -2.31
CA ALA A 125 3.84 -0.94 -2.42
C ALA A 125 4.73 -0.25 -1.39
N LYS A 126 4.49 1.03 -1.14
CA LYS A 126 5.26 1.76 -0.14
C LYS A 126 5.00 1.22 1.28
N ILE A 127 3.77 0.87 1.57
CA ILE A 127 3.42 0.28 2.85
C ILE A 127 4.11 -1.07 3.02
N ASP A 128 4.14 -1.88 1.97
CA ASP A 128 4.80 -3.18 2.04
C ASP A 128 6.29 -3.05 2.36
N LYS A 129 6.89 -1.96 1.98
CA LYS A 129 8.32 -1.78 2.21
C LYS A 129 8.69 -1.47 3.65
N ILE A 130 7.74 -1.08 4.47
CA ILE A 130 8.06 -0.76 5.86
C ILE A 130 7.89 -1.94 6.80
N ILE A 131 7.57 -3.09 6.29
CA ILE A 131 7.44 -4.31 7.12
C ILE A 131 8.81 -4.96 7.29
#